data_c62cd52001245d67832ce4ff67c375e4
#
_entry.id   c62cd52001245d67832ce4ff67c375e4
#
_cell.length_a   1.000
_cell.length_b   1.000
_cell.length_c   1.000
_cell.angle_alpha   90.00
_cell.angle_beta   90.00
_cell.angle_gamma   90.00
#
_symmetry.space_group_name_H-M   'P 1'
#
loop_
_entity.id
_entity.type
_entity.pdbx_description
1 polymer ?
#
loop_
_entity_poly.entity_id
_entity_poly.type
_entity_poly.pdbx_seq_one_letter_code
_entity_poly.pdbx_strand_id
1 'polypeptide(L)'
;MLRQKKLEPRAHSASRLSLGRCNENIPAICAGTKAKEKLAAFYVKIGYPDKWRDYSELTIDPKKSYWDNVREAAIFESDYMLSDVNKPVDKTRWLMSPQTVNAYYNPTTNEICFPAGILQPPFFYMDADDAVNYGGIGVVIGHEMTHGFDDQGRQYDKDGNLKDWWTAEDAKQFNLRADKLADQYSSIIVLDTVHANGRFTLGENIADHGGLRVSYTAFKNATKGQDLKPIDGFTPDQRFYLAYAGLWAQNIRDEEILRLTKIDPHSLGKWRVNAALRNLESFFQAFGITEKDPMYMKPEDRVTIW
;
A
#
# COMPACT_ATOMS: atom_id res chain seq x y z
N MET A 1 -22.35 10.97 -1.39
CA MET A 1 -22.13 10.61 -2.80
C MET A 1 -21.42 11.70 -3.61
N LEU A 2 -21.94 12.92 -3.76
CA LEU A 2 -21.30 14.01 -4.51
C LEU A 2 -19.93 14.50 -3.94
N ARG A 3 -19.66 14.31 -2.65
CA ARG A 3 -18.38 14.72 -2.01
C ARG A 3 -17.22 13.79 -2.35
N GLN A 4 -17.44 12.50 -2.59
CA GLN A 4 -16.39 11.53 -2.92
C GLN A 4 -15.79 11.75 -4.31
N LYS A 5 -16.57 12.20 -5.31
CA LYS A 5 -16.04 12.58 -6.64
C LYS A 5 -15.07 13.77 -6.61
N LYS A 6 -15.09 14.59 -5.53
CA LYS A 6 -14.10 15.67 -5.34
C LYS A 6 -12.73 15.18 -4.84
N LEU A 7 -12.61 13.91 -4.43
CA LEU A 7 -11.36 13.29 -3.98
C LEU A 7 -10.48 12.80 -5.14
N GLU A 8 -11.11 12.40 -6.26
CA GLU A 8 -10.41 11.86 -7.43
C GLU A 8 -9.28 12.79 -7.96
N PRO A 9 -9.46 14.11 -8.12
CA PRO A 9 -8.41 14.97 -8.65
C PRO A 9 -7.20 15.11 -7.71
N ARG A 10 -7.43 15.12 -6.39
CA ARG A 10 -6.35 15.30 -5.39
C ARG A 10 -5.54 14.03 -5.17
N ALA A 11 -6.20 12.88 -5.06
CA ALA A 11 -5.54 11.58 -4.98
C ALA A 11 -4.76 11.27 -6.27
N HIS A 12 -5.34 11.55 -7.46
CA HIS A 12 -4.69 11.41 -8.76
C HIS A 12 -3.50 12.36 -8.92
N SER A 13 -3.63 13.61 -8.47
CA SER A 13 -2.57 14.61 -8.55
C SER A 13 -1.40 14.25 -7.62
N ALA A 14 -1.68 13.83 -6.40
CA ALA A 14 -0.66 13.41 -5.44
C ALA A 14 0.12 12.19 -5.94
N SER A 15 -0.57 11.18 -6.47
CA SER A 15 0.06 9.96 -6.96
C SER A 15 0.91 10.16 -8.22
N ARG A 16 0.40 10.91 -9.22
CA ARG A 16 1.17 11.19 -10.47
C ARG A 16 2.35 12.12 -10.25
N LEU A 17 2.24 13.11 -9.35
CA LEU A 17 3.31 14.06 -9.06
C LEU A 17 4.45 13.42 -8.26
N SER A 18 4.16 12.50 -7.33
CA SER A 18 5.17 11.91 -6.45
C SER A 18 6.06 10.92 -7.19
N LEU A 19 5.50 10.01 -7.98
CA LEU A 19 6.30 9.02 -8.71
C LEU A 19 7.04 9.61 -9.92
N GLY A 20 6.51 10.65 -10.57
CA GLY A 20 7.22 11.36 -11.63
C GLY A 20 8.48 12.06 -11.14
N ARG A 21 8.54 12.50 -9.88
CA ARG A 21 9.71 13.20 -9.29
C ARG A 21 10.65 12.29 -8.48
N CYS A 22 10.20 11.12 -8.05
CA CYS A 22 11.10 10.10 -7.50
C CYS A 22 12.20 9.68 -8.48
N ASN A 23 11.99 9.94 -9.77
CA ASN A 23 12.95 9.61 -10.83
C ASN A 23 14.23 10.45 -10.85
N GLU A 24 14.28 11.61 -10.20
CA GLU A 24 15.49 12.47 -10.23
C GLU A 24 16.48 12.13 -9.10
N ASN A 25 16.04 11.38 -8.07
CA ASN A 25 16.86 11.07 -6.89
C ASN A 25 16.99 9.57 -6.57
N ILE A 26 16.50 8.67 -7.43
CA ILE A 26 16.69 7.24 -7.24
C ILE A 26 17.92 6.79 -8.03
N PRO A 27 19.03 6.44 -7.36
CA PRO A 27 20.18 5.91 -8.07
C PRO A 27 19.81 4.56 -8.68
N ALA A 28 19.85 4.50 -10.02
CA ALA A 28 20.10 3.33 -10.87
C ALA A 28 19.27 2.04 -10.70
N ILE A 29 18.17 1.98 -9.94
CA ILE A 29 17.27 0.82 -9.91
C ILE A 29 16.00 1.06 -10.73
N CYS A 30 15.87 2.17 -11.35
CA CYS A 30 14.79 2.30 -12.33
C CYS A 30 15.31 1.78 -13.65
N ALA A 31 14.73 0.70 -14.13
CA ALA A 31 14.68 0.40 -15.53
C ALA A 31 14.01 1.57 -16.28
N GLY A 32 14.51 2.75 -16.02
CA GLY A 32 14.22 4.11 -16.51
C GLY A 32 12.86 4.27 -17.19
N THR A 33 12.80 4.01 -18.47
CA THR A 33 11.61 4.22 -19.31
C THR A 33 10.50 3.21 -19.02
N LYS A 34 10.80 1.91 -18.84
CA LYS A 34 9.79 0.85 -18.68
C LYS A 34 9.04 0.95 -17.35
N ALA A 35 9.72 1.33 -16.27
CA ALA A 35 9.06 1.55 -14.97
C ALA A 35 8.08 2.74 -15.03
N LYS A 36 8.48 3.82 -15.73
CA LYS A 36 7.59 4.97 -15.99
C LYS A 36 6.40 4.59 -16.86
N GLU A 37 6.61 3.78 -17.90
CA GLU A 37 5.53 3.25 -18.73
C GLU A 37 4.55 2.41 -17.93
N LYS A 38 5.06 1.51 -17.06
CA LYS A 38 4.21 0.69 -16.18
C LYS A 38 3.39 1.54 -15.23
N LEU A 39 4.02 2.52 -14.59
CA LEU A 39 3.35 3.45 -13.71
C LEU A 39 2.26 4.27 -14.44
N ALA A 40 2.58 4.77 -15.64
CA ALA A 40 1.63 5.55 -16.45
C ALA A 40 0.45 4.70 -16.96
N ALA A 41 0.62 3.39 -17.02
CA ALA A 41 -0.39 2.42 -17.44
C ALA A 41 -1.26 1.88 -16.29
N PHE A 42 -1.08 2.35 -15.04
CA PHE A 42 -1.92 1.95 -13.92
C PHE A 42 -3.37 2.29 -14.19
N TYR A 43 -4.24 1.28 -14.07
CA TYR A 43 -5.68 1.48 -14.06
C TYR A 43 -6.13 1.81 -12.64
N VAL A 44 -6.79 2.95 -12.45
CA VAL A 44 -7.11 3.49 -11.11
C VAL A 44 -8.60 3.38 -10.85
N LYS A 45 -8.97 2.76 -9.72
CA LYS A 45 -10.34 2.59 -9.24
C LYS A 45 -10.50 3.28 -7.89
N ILE A 46 -11.47 4.18 -7.75
CA ILE A 46 -11.69 4.96 -6.53
C ILE A 46 -13.19 5.00 -6.19
N GLY A 47 -13.52 4.65 -4.97
CA GLY A 47 -14.85 4.77 -4.38
C GLY A 47 -15.72 3.55 -4.65
N TYR A 48 -16.29 3.44 -5.84
CA TYR A 48 -17.22 2.36 -6.21
C TYR A 48 -17.23 2.16 -7.74
N PRO A 49 -17.65 0.95 -8.23
CA PRO A 49 -17.69 0.66 -9.66
C PRO A 49 -18.79 1.45 -10.37
N ASP A 50 -18.54 1.87 -11.62
CA ASP A 50 -19.57 2.49 -12.46
C ASP A 50 -20.65 1.48 -12.82
N LYS A 51 -20.27 0.21 -13.06
CA LYS A 51 -21.17 -0.89 -13.31
C LYS A 51 -21.15 -1.85 -12.11
N TRP A 52 -22.27 -1.93 -11.41
CA TRP A 52 -22.46 -2.86 -10.31
C TRP A 52 -22.61 -4.29 -10.83
N ARG A 53 -22.16 -5.26 -10.02
CA ARG A 53 -22.39 -6.66 -10.29
C ARG A 53 -23.89 -6.94 -10.28
N ASP A 54 -24.36 -7.64 -11.30
CA ASP A 54 -25.74 -8.07 -11.41
C ASP A 54 -25.93 -9.39 -10.65
N TYR A 55 -26.86 -9.41 -9.71
CA TYR A 55 -27.27 -10.57 -8.92
C TYR A 55 -28.70 -11.01 -9.23
N SER A 56 -29.32 -10.52 -10.30
CA SER A 56 -30.73 -10.79 -10.62
C SER A 56 -31.02 -12.28 -10.84
N GLU A 57 -30.01 -13.02 -11.28
CA GLU A 57 -30.15 -14.48 -11.50
C GLU A 57 -29.89 -15.32 -10.22
N LEU A 58 -29.36 -14.70 -9.15
CA LEU A 58 -29.14 -15.37 -7.88
C LEU A 58 -30.47 -15.49 -7.11
N THR A 59 -30.96 -16.72 -6.91
CA THR A 59 -32.16 -16.97 -6.13
C THR A 59 -31.80 -17.44 -4.71
N ILE A 60 -32.22 -16.66 -3.73
CA ILE A 60 -32.15 -17.03 -2.31
C ILE A 60 -33.58 -17.31 -1.83
N ASP A 61 -33.86 -18.55 -1.44
CA ASP A 61 -35.18 -18.98 -1.00
C ASP A 61 -35.20 -19.11 0.54
N PRO A 62 -36.02 -18.30 1.24
CA PRO A 62 -36.09 -18.34 2.71
C PRO A 62 -36.71 -19.68 3.23
N LYS A 63 -37.32 -20.48 2.36
CA LYS A 63 -37.90 -21.83 2.70
C LYS A 63 -36.85 -22.95 2.60
N LYS A 64 -35.74 -22.71 1.93
CA LYS A 64 -34.58 -23.62 1.87
C LYS A 64 -33.69 -23.52 3.11
N SER A 65 -32.90 -24.56 3.34
CA SER A 65 -31.88 -24.48 4.41
C SER A 65 -30.81 -23.42 4.12
N TYR A 66 -30.13 -22.96 5.15
CA TYR A 66 -28.95 -22.06 4.99
C TYR A 66 -27.91 -22.69 4.05
N TRP A 67 -27.65 -24.00 4.20
CA TRP A 67 -26.71 -24.73 3.35
C TRP A 67 -27.11 -24.71 1.88
N ASP A 68 -28.40 -24.93 1.56
CA ASP A 68 -28.87 -24.89 0.18
C ASP A 68 -28.67 -23.50 -0.44
N ASN A 69 -28.97 -22.45 0.30
CA ASN A 69 -28.80 -21.09 -0.18
C ASN A 69 -27.31 -20.73 -0.36
N VAL A 70 -26.40 -21.18 0.54
CA VAL A 70 -24.95 -21.01 0.38
C VAL A 70 -24.46 -21.75 -0.86
N ARG A 71 -24.98 -22.96 -1.13
CA ARG A 71 -24.62 -23.72 -2.32
C ARG A 71 -25.07 -23.03 -3.61
N GLU A 72 -26.30 -22.50 -3.66
CA GLU A 72 -26.79 -21.72 -4.81
C GLU A 72 -25.89 -20.48 -5.05
N ALA A 73 -25.53 -19.76 -3.98
CA ALA A 73 -24.61 -18.64 -4.09
C ALA A 73 -23.24 -19.07 -4.63
N ALA A 74 -22.70 -20.21 -4.17
CA ALA A 74 -21.41 -20.73 -4.65
C ALA A 74 -21.46 -21.15 -6.13
N ILE A 75 -22.57 -21.73 -6.59
CA ILE A 75 -22.80 -22.06 -8.01
C ILE A 75 -22.81 -20.77 -8.83
N PHE A 76 -23.60 -19.77 -8.41
CA PHE A 76 -23.65 -18.46 -9.08
C PHE A 76 -22.27 -17.81 -9.18
N GLU A 77 -21.45 -17.85 -8.11
CA GLU A 77 -20.08 -17.33 -8.11
C GLU A 77 -19.18 -18.09 -9.10
N SER A 78 -19.29 -19.42 -9.14
CA SER A 78 -18.51 -20.26 -10.05
C SER A 78 -18.86 -19.98 -11.51
N ASP A 79 -20.15 -19.89 -11.83
CA ASP A 79 -20.63 -19.59 -13.18
C ASP A 79 -20.20 -18.19 -13.63
N TYR A 80 -20.24 -17.22 -12.69
CA TYR A 80 -19.76 -15.87 -12.94
C TYR A 80 -18.26 -15.85 -13.27
N MET A 81 -17.42 -16.58 -12.51
CA MET A 81 -15.99 -16.70 -12.83
C MET A 81 -15.74 -17.39 -14.15
N LEU A 82 -16.43 -18.53 -14.40
CA LEU A 82 -16.29 -19.29 -15.64
C LEU A 82 -16.76 -18.52 -16.87
N SER A 83 -17.66 -17.57 -16.68
CA SER A 83 -18.15 -16.71 -17.78
C SER A 83 -17.05 -15.85 -18.41
N ASP A 84 -15.88 -15.70 -17.76
CA ASP A 84 -14.73 -14.96 -18.29
C ASP A 84 -13.85 -15.80 -19.22
N VAL A 85 -14.00 -17.10 -19.22
CA VAL A 85 -13.19 -17.99 -20.06
C VAL A 85 -13.34 -17.60 -21.53
N ASN A 86 -12.21 -17.45 -22.22
CA ASN A 86 -12.11 -17.02 -23.62
C ASN A 86 -12.63 -15.59 -23.90
N LYS A 87 -12.77 -14.74 -22.87
CA LYS A 87 -13.08 -13.33 -23.04
C LYS A 87 -11.84 -12.45 -22.77
N PRO A 88 -11.77 -11.25 -23.34
CA PRO A 88 -10.78 -10.26 -22.96
C PRO A 88 -10.91 -9.92 -21.46
N VAL A 89 -9.77 -9.56 -20.83
CA VAL A 89 -9.75 -9.13 -19.42
C VAL A 89 -10.61 -7.88 -19.23
N ASP A 90 -11.62 -7.97 -18.38
CA ASP A 90 -12.46 -6.83 -17.99
C ASP A 90 -11.82 -6.06 -16.83
N LYS A 91 -11.07 -5.00 -17.16
CA LYS A 91 -10.43 -4.12 -16.17
C LYS A 91 -11.43 -3.29 -15.35
N THR A 92 -12.73 -3.26 -15.70
CA THR A 92 -13.75 -2.52 -14.92
C THR A 92 -14.25 -3.30 -13.71
N ARG A 93 -14.00 -4.60 -13.66
CA ARG A 93 -14.42 -5.49 -12.57
C ARG A 93 -13.63 -5.18 -11.28
N TRP A 94 -14.33 -5.01 -10.18
CA TRP A 94 -13.74 -4.80 -8.86
C TRP A 94 -13.57 -6.13 -8.11
N LEU A 95 -12.41 -6.28 -7.44
CA LEU A 95 -12.12 -7.47 -6.61
C LEU A 95 -12.58 -7.31 -5.16
N MET A 96 -12.76 -6.05 -4.72
CA MET A 96 -13.28 -5.71 -3.39
C MET A 96 -14.59 -4.95 -3.52
N SER A 97 -15.50 -5.20 -2.59
CA SER A 97 -16.74 -4.44 -2.51
C SER A 97 -16.48 -3.02 -1.97
N PRO A 98 -17.30 -2.01 -2.36
CA PRO A 98 -17.06 -0.61 -1.98
C PRO A 98 -17.03 -0.32 -0.48
N GLN A 99 -17.68 -1.15 0.36
CA GLN A 99 -17.65 -1.01 1.81
C GLN A 99 -16.40 -1.60 2.48
N THR A 100 -15.54 -2.29 1.74
CA THR A 100 -14.32 -2.88 2.28
C THR A 100 -13.35 -1.77 2.73
N VAL A 101 -12.90 -1.85 3.98
CA VAL A 101 -11.86 -0.96 4.52
C VAL A 101 -10.50 -1.56 4.18
N ASN A 102 -10.13 -1.44 2.92
CA ASN A 102 -8.85 -1.90 2.38
C ASN A 102 -8.60 -1.24 1.01
N ALA A 103 -7.42 -1.48 0.45
CA ALA A 103 -7.02 -1.16 -0.92
C ALA A 103 -6.32 -2.36 -1.53
N TYR A 104 -6.04 -2.34 -2.83
CA TYR A 104 -5.21 -3.38 -3.46
C TYR A 104 -4.53 -2.91 -4.73
N TYR A 105 -3.38 -3.50 -5.03
CA TYR A 105 -2.79 -3.57 -6.36
C TYR A 105 -3.02 -4.97 -6.94
N ASN A 106 -3.46 -5.04 -8.20
CA ASN A 106 -3.56 -6.31 -8.95
C ASN A 106 -2.53 -6.32 -10.10
N PRO A 107 -1.50 -7.16 -10.04
CA PRO A 107 -0.46 -7.20 -11.07
C PRO A 107 -0.97 -7.69 -12.43
N THR A 108 -1.98 -8.55 -12.48
CA THR A 108 -2.49 -9.14 -13.74
C THR A 108 -3.30 -8.16 -14.59
N THR A 109 -3.80 -7.09 -13.99
CA THR A 109 -4.51 -5.99 -14.66
C THR A 109 -3.76 -4.68 -14.61
N ASN A 110 -2.65 -4.64 -13.85
CA ASN A 110 -1.87 -3.45 -13.55
C ASN A 110 -2.76 -2.31 -12.99
N GLU A 111 -3.53 -2.62 -11.95
CA GLU A 111 -4.52 -1.72 -11.37
C GLU A 111 -4.33 -1.50 -9.88
N ILE A 112 -4.72 -0.30 -9.42
CA ILE A 112 -4.86 0.06 -8.00
C ILE A 112 -6.31 0.41 -7.69
N CYS A 113 -6.79 -0.05 -6.55
CA CYS A 113 -8.18 0.16 -6.15
C CYS A 113 -8.29 0.63 -4.71
N PHE A 114 -9.09 1.69 -4.51
CA PHE A 114 -9.39 2.30 -3.22
C PHE A 114 -10.90 2.34 -3.02
N PRO A 115 -11.52 1.29 -2.43
CA PRO A 115 -12.95 1.28 -2.11
C PRO A 115 -13.38 2.44 -1.23
N ALA A 116 -14.65 2.84 -1.29
CA ALA A 116 -15.18 3.95 -0.49
C ALA A 116 -14.98 3.73 1.03
N GLY A 117 -14.94 2.46 1.46
CA GLY A 117 -14.74 2.08 2.86
C GLY A 117 -13.44 2.59 3.48
N ILE A 118 -12.35 2.69 2.69
CA ILE A 118 -11.07 3.21 3.19
C ILE A 118 -10.97 4.74 3.09
N LEU A 119 -11.83 5.39 2.29
CA LEU A 119 -11.79 6.84 2.05
C LEU A 119 -12.52 7.64 3.15
N GLN A 120 -12.29 7.28 4.40
CA GLN A 120 -12.87 7.89 5.60
C GLN A 120 -11.90 7.77 6.80
N PRO A 121 -12.17 8.44 7.90
CA PRO A 121 -11.35 8.31 9.11
C PRO A 121 -11.16 6.83 9.54
N PRO A 122 -9.95 6.45 9.99
CA PRO A 122 -8.78 7.30 10.22
C PRO A 122 -7.87 7.51 9.01
N PHE A 123 -8.16 6.91 7.84
CA PHE A 123 -7.32 6.98 6.65
C PHE A 123 -7.41 8.33 5.92
N PHE A 124 -8.63 8.87 5.85
CA PHE A 124 -8.90 10.14 5.18
C PHE A 124 -9.90 11.01 5.94
N TYR A 125 -9.57 12.29 6.10
CA TYR A 125 -10.43 13.30 6.71
C TYR A 125 -10.68 14.44 5.72
N MET A 126 -11.95 14.80 5.50
CA MET A 126 -12.31 15.88 4.59
C MET A 126 -11.74 17.25 5.00
N ASP A 127 -11.67 17.47 6.31
CA ASP A 127 -11.37 18.78 6.91
C ASP A 127 -10.02 18.82 7.65
N ALA A 128 -9.22 17.70 7.61
CA ALA A 128 -7.88 17.71 8.17
C ALA A 128 -6.88 18.41 7.25
N ASP A 129 -5.75 18.82 7.84
CA ASP A 129 -4.63 19.39 7.09
C ASP A 129 -3.94 18.34 6.18
N ASP A 130 -3.21 18.83 5.20
CA ASP A 130 -2.55 17.97 4.22
C ASP A 130 -1.59 16.97 4.88
N ALA A 131 -0.87 17.34 5.96
CA ALA A 131 0.06 16.42 6.62
C ALA A 131 -0.64 15.16 7.13
N VAL A 132 -1.84 15.29 7.72
CA VAL A 132 -2.64 14.16 8.21
C VAL A 132 -3.11 13.29 7.06
N ASN A 133 -3.65 13.87 5.99
CA ASN A 133 -4.16 13.09 4.86
C ASN A 133 -3.05 12.44 4.02
N TYR A 134 -1.90 13.10 3.85
CA TYR A 134 -0.74 12.47 3.22
C TYR A 134 -0.13 11.39 4.10
N GLY A 135 -0.10 11.56 5.44
CA GLY A 135 0.33 10.53 6.39
C GLY A 135 -0.64 9.35 6.51
N GLY A 136 -1.91 9.58 6.20
CA GLY A 136 -3.00 8.59 6.16
C GLY A 136 -3.13 7.93 4.79
N ILE A 137 -4.19 8.29 4.07
CA ILE A 137 -4.53 7.70 2.75
C ILE A 137 -3.42 7.91 1.72
N GLY A 138 -2.61 8.97 1.83
CA GLY A 138 -1.47 9.20 0.94
C GLY A 138 -0.45 8.08 1.00
N VAL A 139 -0.12 7.59 2.21
CA VAL A 139 0.80 6.45 2.36
C VAL A 139 0.18 5.18 1.80
N VAL A 140 -1.13 4.95 1.99
CA VAL A 140 -1.83 3.79 1.40
C VAL A 140 -1.78 3.84 -0.12
N ILE A 141 -2.01 5.01 -0.73
CA ILE A 141 -1.90 5.18 -2.18
C ILE A 141 -0.48 4.86 -2.67
N GLY A 142 0.53 5.38 -1.99
CA GLY A 142 1.93 5.09 -2.31
C GLY A 142 2.30 3.61 -2.12
N HIS A 143 1.73 2.95 -1.11
CA HIS A 143 1.87 1.52 -0.83
C HIS A 143 1.34 0.67 -2.00
N GLU A 144 0.09 0.89 -2.43
CA GLU A 144 -0.47 0.15 -3.55
C GLU A 144 0.29 0.40 -4.87
N MET A 145 0.75 1.62 -5.08
CA MET A 145 1.58 1.93 -6.24
C MET A 145 2.92 1.20 -6.19
N THR A 146 3.52 1.07 -4.99
CA THR A 146 4.80 0.39 -4.79
C THR A 146 4.69 -1.11 -5.03
N HIS A 147 3.53 -1.74 -4.76
CA HIS A 147 3.27 -3.14 -5.10
C HIS A 147 3.47 -3.45 -6.60
N GLY A 148 3.31 -2.49 -7.49
CA GLY A 148 3.65 -2.66 -8.89
C GLY A 148 5.14 -2.94 -9.14
N PHE A 149 6.00 -2.68 -8.15
CA PHE A 149 7.46 -2.72 -8.24
C PHE A 149 8.12 -3.50 -7.10
N ASP A 150 7.34 -4.15 -6.21
CA ASP A 150 7.87 -5.04 -5.15
C ASP A 150 8.44 -6.35 -5.73
N ASP A 151 8.80 -7.29 -4.87
CA ASP A 151 9.41 -8.57 -5.26
C ASP A 151 8.49 -9.44 -6.14
N GLN A 152 7.18 -9.29 -6.04
CA GLN A 152 6.18 -10.00 -6.85
C GLN A 152 5.70 -9.15 -8.04
N GLY A 153 5.25 -7.92 -7.78
CA GLY A 153 4.68 -7.06 -8.81
C GLY A 153 5.66 -6.69 -9.91
N ARG A 154 6.97 -6.56 -9.60
CA ARG A 154 8.01 -6.31 -10.60
C ARG A 154 8.12 -7.39 -11.69
N GLN A 155 7.58 -8.58 -11.45
CA GLN A 155 7.60 -9.69 -12.41
C GLN A 155 6.55 -9.52 -13.52
N TYR A 156 5.62 -8.58 -13.37
CA TYR A 156 4.57 -8.31 -14.35
C TYR A 156 4.87 -7.01 -15.11
N ASP A 157 4.64 -7.05 -16.43
CA ASP A 157 4.80 -5.87 -17.28
C ASP A 157 3.61 -4.89 -17.14
N LYS A 158 3.64 -3.79 -17.90
CA LYS A 158 2.59 -2.75 -17.88
C LYS A 158 1.21 -3.23 -18.34
N ASP A 159 1.17 -4.35 -19.06
CA ASP A 159 -0.06 -4.94 -19.60
C ASP A 159 -0.62 -6.06 -18.71
N GLY A 160 0.09 -6.42 -17.61
CA GLY A 160 -0.30 -7.45 -16.66
C GLY A 160 0.21 -8.85 -17.02
N ASN A 161 1.13 -8.97 -17.95
CA ASN A 161 1.73 -10.25 -18.31
C ASN A 161 2.92 -10.57 -17.39
N LEU A 162 3.02 -11.83 -16.96
CA LEU A 162 4.20 -12.34 -16.27
C LEU A 162 5.37 -12.35 -17.25
N LYS A 163 6.22 -11.34 -17.17
CA LYS A 163 7.31 -11.11 -18.12
C LYS A 163 8.44 -10.36 -17.46
N ASP A 164 9.64 -10.92 -17.53
CA ASP A 164 10.83 -10.20 -17.08
C ASP A 164 11.14 -9.04 -18.03
N TRP A 165 11.11 -7.83 -17.48
CA TRP A 165 11.38 -6.58 -18.19
C TRP A 165 12.53 -5.80 -17.57
N TRP A 166 13.11 -6.33 -16.49
CA TRP A 166 14.25 -5.77 -15.79
C TRP A 166 15.56 -6.08 -16.49
N THR A 167 16.57 -5.21 -16.29
CA THR A 167 17.93 -5.59 -16.63
C THR A 167 18.50 -6.50 -15.53
N ALA A 168 19.49 -7.32 -15.88
CA ALA A 168 20.14 -8.20 -14.90
C ALA A 168 20.78 -7.39 -13.76
N GLU A 169 21.33 -6.21 -14.04
CA GLU A 169 21.91 -5.34 -13.01
C GLU A 169 20.85 -4.72 -12.11
N ASP A 170 19.73 -4.22 -12.65
CA ASP A 170 18.63 -3.69 -11.84
C ASP A 170 18.05 -4.77 -10.92
N ALA A 171 17.84 -5.98 -11.44
CA ALA A 171 17.37 -7.12 -10.65
C ALA A 171 18.34 -7.48 -9.52
N LYS A 172 19.65 -7.47 -9.80
CA LYS A 172 20.69 -7.72 -8.79
C LYS A 172 20.68 -6.65 -7.70
N GLN A 173 20.64 -5.38 -8.06
CA GLN A 173 20.62 -4.28 -7.09
C GLN A 173 19.34 -4.26 -6.25
N PHE A 174 18.19 -4.57 -6.86
CA PHE A 174 16.95 -4.76 -6.13
C PHE A 174 17.06 -5.89 -5.11
N ASN A 175 17.53 -7.07 -5.54
CA ASN A 175 17.62 -8.24 -4.67
C ASN A 175 18.55 -7.98 -3.46
N LEU A 176 19.71 -7.34 -3.67
CA LEU A 176 20.63 -6.99 -2.57
C LEU A 176 19.95 -6.14 -1.49
N ARG A 177 19.14 -5.17 -1.89
CA ARG A 177 18.42 -4.30 -0.95
C ARG A 177 17.21 -5.00 -0.34
N ALA A 178 16.48 -5.78 -1.13
CA ALA A 178 15.36 -6.59 -0.66
C ALA A 178 15.80 -7.64 0.37
N ASP A 179 16.93 -8.31 0.15
CA ASP A 179 17.51 -9.24 1.09
C ASP A 179 17.88 -8.56 2.41
N LYS A 180 18.54 -7.41 2.35
CA LYS A 180 18.86 -6.62 3.55
C LYS A 180 17.60 -6.21 4.32
N LEU A 181 16.53 -5.82 3.62
CA LEU A 181 15.25 -5.50 4.25
C LEU A 181 14.60 -6.72 4.91
N ALA A 182 14.59 -7.86 4.21
CA ALA A 182 14.07 -9.11 4.76
C ALA A 182 14.83 -9.53 6.04
N ASP A 183 16.16 -9.37 6.07
CA ASP A 183 16.99 -9.68 7.22
C ASP A 183 16.69 -8.72 8.40
N GLN A 184 16.50 -7.42 8.13
CA GLN A 184 16.08 -6.46 9.17
C GLN A 184 14.77 -6.90 9.84
N TYR A 185 13.75 -7.26 9.05
CA TYR A 185 12.47 -7.70 9.60
C TYR A 185 12.57 -9.08 10.28
N SER A 186 13.36 -10.00 9.75
CA SER A 186 13.60 -11.32 10.37
C SER A 186 14.31 -11.23 11.72
N SER A 187 15.06 -10.17 11.98
CA SER A 187 15.69 -9.93 13.30
C SER A 187 14.70 -9.50 14.38
N ILE A 188 13.47 -9.15 14.03
CA ILE A 188 12.45 -8.65 14.94
C ILE A 188 11.86 -9.81 15.77
N ILE A 189 11.91 -9.69 17.08
CA ILE A 189 11.18 -10.57 17.99
C ILE A 189 9.78 -10.01 18.16
N VAL A 190 8.77 -10.78 17.74
CA VAL A 190 7.35 -10.38 17.79
C VAL A 190 6.69 -10.73 19.12
N LEU A 191 7.07 -11.88 19.70
CA LEU A 191 6.60 -12.34 21.01
C LEU A 191 7.59 -13.37 21.56
N ASP A 192 8.02 -13.23 22.81
CA ASP A 192 8.98 -14.11 23.50
C ASP A 192 10.24 -14.39 22.68
N THR A 193 10.36 -15.59 22.11
CA THR A 193 11.48 -16.04 21.24
C THR A 193 11.05 -16.14 19.77
N VAL A 194 9.82 -15.77 19.43
CA VAL A 194 9.30 -15.89 18.05
C VAL A 194 9.72 -14.68 17.23
N HIS A 195 10.42 -14.95 16.14
CA HIS A 195 10.82 -13.94 15.17
C HIS A 195 9.77 -13.73 14.09
N ALA A 196 9.71 -12.51 13.55
CA ALA A 196 9.00 -12.23 12.31
C ALA A 196 9.62 -13.01 11.14
N ASN A 197 8.84 -13.29 10.12
CA ASN A 197 9.33 -13.86 8.87
C ASN A 197 9.48 -12.75 7.83
N GLY A 198 10.62 -12.06 7.86
CA GLY A 198 10.87 -10.92 6.97
C GLY A 198 10.89 -11.28 5.48
N ARG A 199 11.15 -12.54 5.13
CA ARG A 199 11.05 -13.01 3.73
C ARG A 199 9.59 -13.18 3.30
N PHE A 200 8.74 -13.70 4.16
CA PHE A 200 7.31 -13.86 3.91
C PHE A 200 6.59 -12.51 3.79
N THR A 201 7.01 -11.53 4.61
CA THR A 201 6.40 -10.20 4.63
C THR A 201 7.12 -9.19 3.74
N LEU A 202 8.04 -9.63 2.87
CA LEU A 202 8.94 -8.73 2.12
C LEU A 202 8.19 -7.76 1.21
N GLY A 203 7.24 -8.23 0.41
CA GLY A 203 6.48 -7.39 -0.51
C GLY A 203 5.74 -6.27 0.20
N GLU A 204 5.06 -6.60 1.29
CA GLU A 204 4.35 -5.64 2.13
C GLU A 204 5.29 -4.62 2.79
N ASN A 205 6.45 -5.08 3.27
CA ASN A 205 7.44 -4.19 3.85
C ASN A 205 8.05 -3.24 2.80
N ILE A 206 8.31 -3.72 1.58
CA ILE A 206 8.74 -2.87 0.46
C ILE A 206 7.66 -1.82 0.15
N ALA A 207 6.39 -2.24 0.11
CA ALA A 207 5.26 -1.37 -0.18
C ALA A 207 5.08 -0.28 0.91
N ASP A 208 5.22 -0.61 2.19
CA ASP A 208 5.19 0.36 3.29
C ASP A 208 6.33 1.38 3.20
N HIS A 209 7.56 0.92 2.94
CA HIS A 209 8.72 1.81 2.79
C HIS A 209 8.57 2.74 1.59
N GLY A 210 8.11 2.22 0.45
CA GLY A 210 7.83 2.99 -0.77
C GLY A 210 6.71 4.00 -0.54
N GLY A 211 5.60 3.55 0.04
CA GLY A 211 4.44 4.36 0.36
C GLY A 211 4.77 5.57 1.23
N LEU A 212 5.54 5.35 2.31
CA LEU A 212 5.99 6.42 3.19
C LEU A 212 6.85 7.45 2.45
N ARG A 213 7.84 7.02 1.65
CA ARG A 213 8.74 7.93 0.91
C ARG A 213 7.99 8.71 -0.17
N VAL A 214 7.18 8.02 -0.96
CA VAL A 214 6.41 8.61 -2.04
C VAL A 214 5.43 9.64 -1.50
N SER A 215 4.66 9.28 -0.46
CA SER A 215 3.68 10.18 0.13
C SER A 215 4.31 11.38 0.84
N TYR A 216 5.41 11.18 1.58
CA TYR A 216 6.12 12.30 2.21
C TYR A 216 6.68 13.28 1.17
N THR A 217 7.27 12.77 0.10
CA THR A 217 7.76 13.61 -1.01
C THR A 217 6.61 14.38 -1.66
N ALA A 218 5.46 13.73 -1.89
CA ALA A 218 4.27 14.36 -2.43
C ALA A 218 3.73 15.46 -1.50
N PHE A 219 3.70 15.21 -0.19
CA PHE A 219 3.35 16.18 0.84
C PHE A 219 4.25 17.43 0.77
N LYS A 220 5.56 17.23 0.80
CA LYS A 220 6.52 18.35 0.72
C LYS A 220 6.40 19.14 -0.57
N ASN A 221 6.11 18.47 -1.69
CA ASN A 221 5.91 19.15 -2.98
C ASN A 221 4.59 19.93 -3.03
N ALA A 222 3.50 19.36 -2.50
CA ALA A 222 2.19 19.99 -2.49
C ALA A 222 2.16 21.25 -1.59
N THR A 223 2.95 21.24 -0.54
CA THR A 223 3.01 22.32 0.46
C THR A 223 4.18 23.26 0.28
N LYS A 224 4.94 23.12 -0.80
CA LYS A 224 6.11 23.98 -1.08
C LYS A 224 5.73 25.45 -1.15
N GLY A 225 6.40 26.28 -0.35
CA GLY A 225 6.15 27.72 -0.27
C GLY A 225 4.94 28.10 0.61
N GLN A 226 4.28 27.15 1.24
CA GLN A 226 3.26 27.42 2.24
C GLN A 226 3.87 27.58 3.63
N ASP A 227 3.37 28.51 4.40
CA ASP A 227 3.74 28.72 5.80
C ASP A 227 2.85 27.87 6.71
N LEU A 228 3.15 26.56 6.76
CA LEU A 228 2.39 25.63 7.58
C LEU A 228 2.79 25.78 9.05
N LYS A 229 1.81 26.12 9.89
CA LYS A 229 2.03 26.29 11.32
C LYS A 229 1.97 24.96 12.07
N PRO A 230 2.64 24.84 13.22
CA PRO A 230 2.37 23.76 14.17
C PRO A 230 0.90 23.79 14.62
N ILE A 231 0.34 22.59 14.81
CA ILE A 231 -1.02 22.38 15.37
C ILE A 231 -0.84 21.44 16.57
N ASP A 232 -1.43 21.79 17.70
CA ASP A 232 -1.33 21.03 18.96
C ASP A 232 0.13 20.75 19.39
N GLY A 233 1.05 21.68 19.08
CA GLY A 233 2.47 21.55 19.38
C GLY A 233 3.28 20.70 18.40
N PHE A 234 2.65 20.10 17.38
CA PHE A 234 3.32 19.26 16.39
C PHE A 234 3.56 20.01 15.07
N THR A 235 4.78 19.88 14.55
CA THR A 235 5.11 20.38 13.20
C THR A 235 4.34 19.60 12.13
N PRO A 236 4.19 20.13 10.90
CA PRO A 236 3.56 19.39 9.81
C PRO A 236 4.21 18.03 9.54
N ASP A 237 5.54 17.95 9.59
CA ASP A 237 6.28 16.70 9.39
C ASP A 237 5.98 15.69 10.51
N GLN A 238 5.90 16.13 11.75
CA GLN A 238 5.51 15.27 12.87
C GLN A 238 4.07 14.77 12.71
N ARG A 239 3.11 15.63 12.33
CA ARG A 239 1.72 15.21 12.09
C ARG A 239 1.58 14.17 10.99
N PHE A 240 2.39 14.28 9.92
CA PHE A 240 2.45 13.25 8.87
C PHE A 240 2.77 11.86 9.46
N TYR A 241 3.84 11.75 10.23
CA TYR A 241 4.25 10.47 10.82
C TYR A 241 3.31 9.99 11.93
N LEU A 242 2.74 10.90 12.72
CA LEU A 242 1.76 10.56 13.74
C LEU A 242 0.45 10.05 13.13
N ALA A 243 0.01 10.64 12.02
CA ALA A 243 -1.16 10.15 11.27
C ALA A 243 -0.92 8.72 10.76
N TYR A 244 0.23 8.46 10.15
CA TYR A 244 0.61 7.11 9.72
C TYR A 244 0.64 6.11 10.89
N ALA A 245 1.27 6.49 12.00
CA ALA A 245 1.35 5.63 13.18
C ALA A 245 -0.05 5.30 13.75
N GLY A 246 -0.96 6.28 13.72
CA GLY A 246 -2.33 6.12 14.18
C GLY A 246 -3.13 5.08 13.40
N LEU A 247 -2.85 4.88 12.11
CA LEU A 247 -3.53 3.86 11.29
C LEU A 247 -3.30 2.43 11.82
N TRP A 248 -2.12 2.19 12.38
CA TRP A 248 -1.66 0.86 12.83
C TRP A 248 -1.74 0.68 14.34
N ALA A 249 -2.32 1.65 15.05
CA ALA A 249 -2.53 1.55 16.50
C ALA A 249 -3.57 0.46 16.80
N GLN A 250 -3.12 -0.63 17.42
CA GLN A 250 -3.97 -1.79 17.72
C GLN A 250 -3.48 -2.56 18.95
N ASN A 251 -4.39 -3.24 19.63
CA ASN A 251 -4.09 -4.21 20.67
C ASN A 251 -4.40 -5.61 20.12
N ILE A 252 -3.41 -6.49 20.16
CA ILE A 252 -3.53 -7.86 19.66
C ILE A 252 -3.20 -8.82 20.80
N ARG A 253 -3.97 -9.90 20.94
CA ARG A 253 -3.68 -10.98 21.89
C ARG A 253 -2.51 -11.82 21.41
N ASP A 254 -1.79 -12.44 22.34
CA ASP A 254 -0.57 -13.22 22.01
C ASP A 254 -0.84 -14.36 21.03
N GLU A 255 -1.95 -15.07 21.17
CA GLU A 255 -2.33 -16.15 20.25
C GLU A 255 -2.53 -15.63 18.82
N GLU A 256 -3.10 -14.43 18.69
CA GLU A 256 -3.32 -13.81 17.38
C GLU A 256 -2.01 -13.26 16.80
N ILE A 257 -1.09 -12.73 17.61
CA ILE A 257 0.27 -12.39 17.18
C ILE A 257 0.94 -13.62 16.55
N LEU A 258 0.90 -14.75 17.25
CA LEU A 258 1.50 -16.01 16.77
C LEU A 258 0.82 -16.53 15.48
N ARG A 259 -0.50 -16.39 15.40
CA ARG A 259 -1.26 -16.79 14.21
C ARG A 259 -0.89 -15.93 12.99
N LEU A 260 -0.98 -14.60 13.13
CA LEU A 260 -0.69 -13.65 12.06
C LEU A 260 0.75 -13.79 11.57
N THR A 261 1.73 -13.95 12.47
CA THR A 261 3.14 -14.14 12.08
C THR A 261 3.35 -15.34 11.15
N LYS A 262 2.45 -16.33 11.18
CA LYS A 262 2.55 -17.55 10.35
C LYS A 262 1.80 -17.46 9.03
N ILE A 263 0.69 -16.70 8.97
CA ILE A 263 -0.24 -16.79 7.83
C ILE A 263 -0.53 -15.45 7.15
N ASP A 264 -0.17 -14.32 7.76
CA ASP A 264 -0.41 -13.00 7.20
C ASP A 264 0.87 -12.49 6.52
N PRO A 265 0.82 -12.12 5.23
CA PRO A 265 1.98 -11.54 4.53
C PRO A 265 2.34 -10.14 5.02
N HIS A 266 1.49 -9.50 5.85
CA HIS A 266 1.79 -8.21 6.45
C HIS A 266 2.57 -8.36 7.76
N SER A 267 3.50 -7.47 8.00
CA SER A 267 4.09 -7.30 9.33
C SER A 267 3.02 -6.78 10.31
N LEU A 268 3.13 -7.15 11.60
CA LEU A 268 2.24 -6.61 12.63
C LEU A 268 2.31 -5.08 12.66
N GLY A 269 1.18 -4.41 12.96
CA GLY A 269 1.04 -2.96 12.89
C GLY A 269 2.16 -2.19 13.60
N LYS A 270 2.58 -2.64 14.79
CA LYS A 270 3.74 -2.09 15.50
C LYS A 270 5.00 -2.02 14.63
N TRP A 271 5.23 -3.03 13.79
CA TRP A 271 6.44 -3.13 12.98
C TRP A 271 6.29 -2.51 11.59
N ARG A 272 5.07 -2.43 11.06
CA ARG A 272 4.77 -1.58 9.89
C ARG A 272 5.18 -0.12 10.17
N VAL A 273 4.98 0.34 11.40
CA VAL A 273 5.39 1.68 11.84
C VAL A 273 6.87 1.70 12.22
N ASN A 274 7.24 1.02 13.30
CA ASN A 274 8.53 1.25 13.92
C ASN A 274 9.71 0.75 13.08
N ALA A 275 9.58 -0.38 12.37
CA ALA A 275 10.65 -0.89 11.52
C ALA A 275 10.81 -0.04 10.24
N ALA A 276 9.69 0.39 9.63
CA ALA A 276 9.75 1.25 8.45
C ALA A 276 10.35 2.62 8.76
N LEU A 277 9.90 3.28 9.82
CA LEU A 277 10.35 4.63 10.18
C LEU A 277 11.85 4.72 10.52
N ARG A 278 12.45 3.65 11.07
CA ARG A 278 13.88 3.58 11.34
C ARG A 278 14.76 3.68 10.09
N ASN A 279 14.19 3.50 8.91
CA ASN A 279 14.87 3.60 7.62
C ASN A 279 14.71 4.98 6.94
N LEU A 280 14.06 5.96 7.61
CA LEU A 280 13.73 7.25 7.02
C LEU A 280 14.47 8.41 7.70
N GLU A 281 15.38 9.04 6.98
CA GLU A 281 16.08 10.23 7.45
C GLU A 281 15.12 11.37 7.80
N SER A 282 14.07 11.57 7.01
CA SER A 282 13.05 12.60 7.25
C SER A 282 12.27 12.41 8.56
N PHE A 283 12.07 11.15 9.00
CA PHE A 283 11.52 10.86 10.32
C PHE A 283 12.49 11.30 11.43
N PHE A 284 13.79 11.01 11.26
CA PHE A 284 14.80 11.40 12.25
C PHE A 284 14.87 12.91 12.39
N GLN A 285 14.83 13.64 11.28
CA GLN A 285 14.82 15.11 11.29
C GLN A 285 13.55 15.66 11.96
N ALA A 286 12.37 15.08 11.68
CA ALA A 286 11.10 15.53 12.23
C ALA A 286 11.03 15.42 13.75
N PHE A 287 11.64 14.38 14.34
CA PHE A 287 11.59 14.10 15.78
C PHE A 287 12.91 14.33 16.51
N GLY A 288 13.94 14.81 15.82
CA GLY A 288 15.26 15.03 16.42
C GLY A 288 15.94 13.75 16.92
N ILE A 289 15.72 12.62 16.20
CA ILE A 289 16.27 11.31 16.58
C ILE A 289 17.80 11.32 16.45
N THR A 290 18.46 10.88 17.49
CA THR A 290 19.91 10.81 17.61
C THR A 290 20.38 9.40 17.95
N GLU A 291 21.69 9.15 17.95
CA GLU A 291 22.27 7.84 18.31
C GLU A 291 21.89 7.33 19.71
N LYS A 292 21.36 8.20 20.57
CA LYS A 292 20.92 7.83 21.92
C LYS A 292 19.49 7.28 21.96
N ASP A 293 18.76 7.40 20.86
CA ASP A 293 17.35 7.03 20.80
C ASP A 293 17.17 5.57 20.35
N PRO A 294 16.24 4.80 20.95
CA PRO A 294 15.98 3.42 20.54
C PRO A 294 15.52 3.25 19.09
N MET A 295 14.97 4.32 18.50
CA MET A 295 14.54 4.35 17.10
C MET A 295 15.69 4.65 16.12
N TYR A 296 16.86 5.03 16.61
CA TYR A 296 17.99 5.30 15.75
C TYR A 296 18.47 4.05 15.01
N MET A 297 18.79 4.22 13.76
CA MET A 297 19.48 3.24 12.92
C MET A 297 20.57 3.98 12.13
N LYS A 298 21.78 3.42 12.14
CA LYS A 298 22.92 4.01 11.43
C LYS A 298 22.63 4.11 9.92
N PRO A 299 23.13 5.17 9.24
CA PRO A 299 22.90 5.36 7.81
C PRO A 299 23.25 4.14 6.95
N GLU A 300 24.37 3.47 7.24
CA GLU A 300 24.82 2.26 6.53
C GLU A 300 23.90 1.06 6.71
N ASP A 301 23.12 1.00 7.80
CA ASP A 301 22.19 -0.07 8.10
C ASP A 301 20.81 0.16 7.49
N ARG A 302 20.47 1.43 7.17
CA ARG A 302 19.17 1.76 6.57
C ARG A 302 19.03 1.17 5.18
N VAL A 303 17.81 0.78 4.85
CA VAL A 303 17.48 0.26 3.53
C VAL A 303 16.63 1.27 2.78
N THR A 304 17.04 1.54 1.55
CA THR A 304 16.27 2.30 0.57
C THR A 304 16.15 1.43 -0.67
N ILE A 305 14.93 0.92 -0.92
CA ILE A 305 14.67 0.14 -2.13
C ILE A 305 14.57 1.10 -3.33
N TRP A 306 13.80 2.16 -3.16
CA TRP A 306 13.48 3.19 -4.16
C TRP A 306 14.00 4.56 -3.77
#